data_e20706900fbce4b37bee8fe1cbcb2a8f
#
_entry.id   e20706900fbce4b37bee8fe1cbcb2a8f
#
_cell.length_a   1.000
_cell.length_b   1.000
_cell.length_c   1.000
_cell.angle_alpha   90.00
_cell.angle_beta   90.00
_cell.angle_gamma   90.00
#
_symmetry.space_group_name_H-M   'P 1'
#
loop_
_entity.id
_entity.type
_entity.pdbx_description
1 polymer ?
#
loop_
_entity_poly.entity_id
_entity_poly.type
_entity_poly.pdbx_seq_one_letter_code
_entity_poly.pdbx_strand_id
1 'polypeptide(L)'
;SDLMDRFGSDKPDLRFGMELKNVSEVVKDCEFVVFKSALENGGSVRGINAEGQGHMPRKKIDALVEYAKGFGAKGLAYIAINEDGTYKSSFAKFMKDEEMAALVAAMDGKPGDLLLFAADRDKVVFDVLGNLRLELARQLDLLKKDDFKFLWVTEFPLLEYSEEEGRFVAMHHPFTMPMDEDLQYIDSDPGRVRAKAYDIVLNGVEMGGGSVRIHQADIQSKMFEVLGFTPERANDQ
;
A
#
# COMPACT_ATOMS: atom_id res chain seq x y z
N SER A 1 -8.75 1.35 2.00
CA SER A 1 -7.83 0.26 1.61
C SER A 1 -7.51 0.25 0.12
N ASP A 2 -8.45 0.62 -0.77
CA ASP A 2 -8.24 0.62 -2.23
C ASP A 2 -7.00 1.45 -2.66
N LEU A 3 -6.79 2.62 -2.08
CA LEU A 3 -5.62 3.45 -2.39
C LEU A 3 -4.31 2.81 -1.95
N MET A 4 -4.30 2.18 -0.78
CA MET A 4 -3.11 1.44 -0.31
C MET A 4 -2.82 0.25 -1.23
N ASP A 5 -3.84 -0.49 -1.62
CA ASP A 5 -3.69 -1.65 -2.51
C ASP A 5 -3.16 -1.26 -3.90
N ARG A 6 -3.62 -0.13 -4.45
CA ARG A 6 -3.26 0.34 -5.80
C ARG A 6 -1.99 1.19 -5.84
N PHE A 7 -1.70 1.95 -4.81
CA PHE A 7 -0.63 2.96 -4.86
C PHE A 7 0.38 2.86 -3.73
N GLY A 8 0.13 2.04 -2.71
CA GLY A 8 0.97 1.96 -1.51
C GLY A 8 0.96 3.23 -0.66
N SER A 9 -0.07 4.08 -0.82
CA SER A 9 -0.21 5.36 -0.13
C SER A 9 -1.68 5.76 -0.03
N ASP A 10 -2.05 6.42 1.05
CA ASP A 10 -3.34 7.08 1.22
C ASP A 10 -3.40 8.47 0.53
N LYS A 11 -2.25 8.97 0.07
CA LYS A 11 -2.09 10.26 -0.63
C LYS A 11 -1.34 10.07 -1.95
N PRO A 12 -1.91 9.31 -2.92
CA PRO A 12 -1.18 8.97 -4.14
C PRO A 12 -1.05 10.14 -5.09
N ASP A 13 0.06 10.17 -5.82
CA ASP A 13 0.20 11.00 -7.00
C ASP A 13 -0.39 10.26 -8.21
N LEU A 14 -1.42 10.83 -8.81
CA LEU A 14 -2.16 10.25 -9.93
C LEU A 14 -1.73 10.77 -11.30
N ARG A 15 -0.65 11.56 -11.39
CA ARG A 15 -0.13 12.06 -12.68
C ARG A 15 0.41 10.97 -13.58
N PHE A 16 0.65 9.79 -13.05
CA PHE A 16 1.15 8.64 -13.78
C PHE A 16 0.49 7.35 -13.28
N GLY A 17 0.55 6.30 -14.07
CA GLY A 17 0.05 4.97 -13.70
C GLY A 17 0.97 4.24 -12.74
N MET A 18 1.49 3.06 -13.14
CA MET A 18 2.38 2.21 -12.36
C MET A 18 1.75 1.77 -11.04
N GLU A 19 0.49 1.34 -11.11
CA GLU A 19 -0.23 0.83 -9.94
C GLU A 19 0.40 -0.47 -9.42
N LEU A 20 0.33 -0.67 -8.11
CA LEU A 20 0.70 -1.92 -7.47
C LEU A 20 -0.28 -3.02 -7.90
N LYS A 21 0.24 -4.22 -8.15
CA LYS A 21 -0.57 -5.41 -8.39
C LYS A 21 -0.23 -6.50 -7.38
N ASN A 22 -1.26 -7.03 -6.74
CA ASN A 22 -1.11 -8.17 -5.84
C ASN A 22 -1.01 -9.44 -6.67
N VAL A 23 0.13 -10.11 -6.58
CA VAL A 23 0.43 -11.34 -7.31
C VAL A 23 0.58 -12.55 -6.37
N SER A 24 0.18 -12.41 -5.11
CA SER A 24 0.31 -13.45 -4.08
C SER A 24 -0.27 -14.79 -4.53
N GLU A 25 -1.48 -14.78 -5.10
CA GLU A 25 -2.14 -15.99 -5.59
C GLU A 25 -1.40 -16.64 -6.77
N VAL A 26 -0.75 -15.84 -7.62
CA VAL A 26 -0.01 -16.32 -8.78
C VAL A 26 1.26 -17.07 -8.36
N VAL A 27 1.91 -16.63 -7.27
CA VAL A 27 3.21 -17.15 -6.82
C VAL A 27 3.12 -18.05 -5.59
N LYS A 28 1.92 -18.37 -5.11
CA LYS A 28 1.73 -19.11 -3.85
C LYS A 28 2.39 -20.48 -3.79
N ASP A 29 2.50 -21.15 -4.92
CA ASP A 29 3.06 -22.50 -5.02
C ASP A 29 4.50 -22.52 -5.55
N CYS A 30 5.15 -21.37 -5.73
CA CYS A 30 6.50 -21.28 -6.26
C CYS A 30 7.56 -21.71 -5.24
N GLU A 31 8.73 -22.12 -5.74
CA GLU A 31 9.88 -22.54 -4.92
C GLU A 31 10.77 -21.37 -4.47
N PHE A 32 10.46 -20.13 -4.86
CA PHE A 32 11.25 -18.97 -4.45
C PHE A 32 10.98 -18.63 -2.98
N VAL A 33 11.95 -18.94 -2.14
CA VAL A 33 11.87 -18.86 -0.68
C VAL A 33 11.42 -17.47 -0.19
N VAL A 34 11.85 -16.39 -0.85
CA VAL A 34 11.48 -15.02 -0.46
C VAL A 34 9.97 -14.80 -0.58
N PHE A 35 9.37 -15.22 -1.68
CA PHE A 35 7.91 -15.11 -1.88
C PHE A 35 7.16 -16.04 -0.94
N LYS A 36 7.60 -17.29 -0.89
CA LYS A 36 6.98 -18.31 -0.03
C LYS A 36 6.97 -17.89 1.43
N SER A 37 8.10 -17.45 1.96
CA SER A 37 8.23 -17.00 3.35
C SER A 37 7.34 -15.81 3.66
N ALA A 38 7.23 -14.83 2.77
CA ALA A 38 6.34 -13.68 2.96
C ALA A 38 4.87 -14.12 3.09
N LEU A 39 4.42 -15.02 2.20
CA LEU A 39 3.05 -15.54 2.22
C LEU A 39 2.76 -16.40 3.45
N GLU A 40 3.68 -17.27 3.84
CA GLU A 40 3.56 -18.13 5.04
C GLU A 40 3.47 -17.29 6.34
N ASN A 41 4.07 -16.11 6.35
CA ASN A 41 4.02 -15.17 7.49
C ASN A 41 2.86 -14.16 7.41
N GLY A 42 1.87 -14.40 6.55
CA GLY A 42 0.68 -13.56 6.44
C GLY A 42 0.90 -12.22 5.70
N GLY A 43 2.00 -12.09 4.98
CA GLY A 43 2.29 -10.95 4.11
C GLY A 43 1.76 -11.14 2.69
N SER A 44 2.23 -10.33 1.78
CA SER A 44 1.88 -10.39 0.37
C SER A 44 3.09 -10.25 -0.55
N VAL A 45 2.90 -10.64 -1.80
CA VAL A 45 3.80 -10.35 -2.91
C VAL A 45 3.07 -9.41 -3.85
N ARG A 46 3.63 -8.22 -4.04
CA ARG A 46 3.09 -7.22 -4.96
C ARG A 46 4.18 -6.71 -5.87
N GLY A 47 3.79 -6.17 -7.01
CA GLY A 47 4.72 -5.65 -7.99
C GLY A 47 4.23 -4.37 -8.64
N ILE A 48 5.15 -3.69 -9.30
CA ILE A 48 4.91 -2.58 -10.20
C ILE A 48 5.55 -2.86 -11.56
N ASN A 49 4.94 -2.34 -12.62
CA ASN A 49 5.47 -2.42 -13.97
C ASN A 49 6.06 -1.06 -14.38
N ALA A 50 7.38 -0.97 -14.45
CA ALA A 50 8.09 0.16 -15.05
C ALA A 50 8.15 -0.05 -16.56
N GLU A 51 7.11 0.39 -17.27
CA GLU A 51 6.96 0.19 -18.70
C GLU A 51 8.13 0.79 -19.48
N GLY A 52 8.66 0.02 -20.43
CA GLY A 52 9.78 0.43 -21.30
C GLY A 52 11.15 0.45 -20.63
N GLN A 53 11.28 0.04 -19.36
CA GLN A 53 12.53 0.10 -18.59
C GLN A 53 13.30 -1.24 -18.55
N GLY A 54 12.94 -2.20 -19.40
CA GLY A 54 13.59 -3.52 -19.48
C GLY A 54 15.09 -3.47 -19.84
N HIS A 55 15.57 -2.37 -20.39
CA HIS A 55 16.98 -2.13 -20.68
C HIS A 55 17.77 -1.44 -19.56
N MET A 56 17.14 -1.23 -18.40
CA MET A 56 17.79 -0.58 -17.28
C MET A 56 19.10 -1.30 -16.90
N PRO A 57 20.23 -0.59 -16.84
CA PRO A 57 21.50 -1.19 -16.48
C PRO A 57 21.47 -1.78 -15.06
N ARG A 58 22.18 -2.88 -14.84
CA ARG A 58 22.27 -3.57 -13.56
C ARG A 58 22.57 -2.61 -12.40
N LYS A 59 23.51 -1.69 -12.60
CA LYS A 59 23.87 -0.69 -11.59
C LYS A 59 22.67 0.18 -11.16
N LYS A 60 21.80 0.53 -12.10
CA LYS A 60 20.58 1.30 -11.77
C LYS A 60 19.55 0.45 -11.05
N ILE A 61 19.39 -0.82 -11.42
CA ILE A 61 18.52 -1.76 -10.70
C ILE A 61 19.04 -1.96 -9.28
N ASP A 62 20.34 -2.15 -9.09
CA ASP A 62 20.96 -2.28 -7.77
C ASP A 62 20.73 -1.01 -6.91
N ALA A 63 20.75 0.18 -7.52
CA ALA A 63 20.40 1.43 -6.83
C ALA A 63 18.94 1.47 -6.38
N LEU A 64 18.01 0.93 -7.17
CA LEU A 64 16.60 0.80 -6.77
C LEU A 64 16.44 -0.19 -5.60
N VAL A 65 17.22 -1.27 -5.59
CA VAL A 65 17.24 -2.22 -4.46
C VAL A 65 17.70 -1.52 -3.18
N GLU A 66 18.77 -0.74 -3.23
CA GLU A 66 19.24 0.02 -2.06
C GLU A 66 18.25 1.09 -1.62
N TYR A 67 17.61 1.76 -2.57
CA TYR A 67 16.52 2.70 -2.26
C TYR A 67 15.37 2.01 -1.53
N ALA A 68 14.93 0.84 -2.01
CA ALA A 68 13.87 0.05 -1.40
C ALA A 68 14.21 -0.40 0.03
N LYS A 69 15.47 -0.73 0.31
CA LYS A 69 15.94 -1.09 1.65
C LYS A 69 15.78 0.06 2.65
N GLY A 70 15.86 1.31 2.20
CA GLY A 70 15.59 2.49 3.04
C GLY A 70 14.16 2.54 3.59
N PHE A 71 13.23 1.81 3.00
CA PHE A 71 11.83 1.68 3.42
C PHE A 71 11.50 0.32 4.06
N GLY A 72 12.52 -0.45 4.43
CA GLY A 72 12.37 -1.71 5.16
C GLY A 72 12.40 -2.96 4.31
N ALA A 73 12.60 -2.86 2.98
CA ALA A 73 12.78 -4.05 2.15
C ALA A 73 14.06 -4.81 2.52
N LYS A 74 13.96 -6.14 2.56
CA LYS A 74 15.13 -7.02 2.67
C LYS A 74 15.85 -7.19 1.32
N GLY A 75 15.14 -6.94 0.23
CA GLY A 75 15.59 -7.00 -1.15
C GLY A 75 14.46 -6.63 -2.09
N LEU A 76 14.75 -6.66 -3.38
CA LEU A 76 13.79 -6.38 -4.43
C LEU A 76 14.00 -7.40 -5.54
N ALA A 77 12.95 -8.14 -5.89
CA ALA A 77 12.99 -9.08 -6.99
C ALA A 77 12.61 -8.38 -8.30
N TYR A 78 13.18 -8.80 -9.43
CA TYR A 78 12.84 -8.18 -10.70
C TYR A 78 12.82 -9.17 -11.87
N ILE A 79 12.05 -8.81 -12.89
CA ILE A 79 12.04 -9.41 -14.21
C ILE A 79 12.19 -8.28 -15.24
N ALA A 80 13.26 -8.30 -16.02
CA ALA A 80 13.38 -7.48 -17.23
C ALA A 80 12.96 -8.34 -18.42
N ILE A 81 11.97 -7.87 -19.17
CA ILE A 81 11.48 -8.57 -20.37
C ILE A 81 12.24 -8.02 -21.57
N ASN A 82 13.05 -8.87 -22.19
CA ASN A 82 13.81 -8.49 -23.39
C ASN A 82 12.86 -8.29 -24.58
N GLU A 83 13.32 -7.58 -25.61
CA GLU A 83 12.53 -7.30 -26.82
C GLU A 83 12.12 -8.59 -27.57
N ASP A 84 12.88 -9.67 -27.44
CA ASP A 84 12.58 -10.99 -27.99
C ASP A 84 11.60 -11.81 -27.13
N GLY A 85 11.12 -11.25 -26.00
CA GLY A 85 10.22 -11.91 -25.07
C GLY A 85 10.89 -12.82 -24.05
N THR A 86 12.22 -12.98 -24.08
CA THR A 86 12.96 -13.70 -23.03
C THR A 86 13.10 -12.86 -21.77
N TYR A 87 13.38 -13.52 -20.64
CA TYR A 87 13.45 -12.84 -19.33
C TYR A 87 14.88 -12.78 -18.79
N LYS A 88 15.21 -11.65 -18.22
CA LYS A 88 16.36 -11.48 -17.33
C LYS A 88 15.82 -11.22 -15.93
N SER A 89 16.09 -12.10 -14.98
CA SER A 89 15.47 -12.08 -13.66
C SER A 89 16.45 -12.45 -12.57
N SER A 90 16.22 -11.90 -11.37
CA SER A 90 16.98 -12.25 -10.16
C SER A 90 16.54 -13.61 -9.56
N PHE A 91 15.39 -14.16 -9.95
CA PHE A 91 14.78 -15.33 -9.31
C PHE A 91 14.21 -16.38 -10.27
N ALA A 92 14.33 -16.20 -11.57
CA ALA A 92 13.75 -17.12 -12.57
C ALA A 92 14.16 -18.59 -12.37
N LYS A 93 15.37 -18.84 -11.87
CA LYS A 93 15.87 -20.20 -11.60
C LYS A 93 15.07 -20.96 -10.52
N PHE A 94 14.26 -20.25 -9.72
CA PHE A 94 13.40 -20.83 -8.70
C PHE A 94 11.93 -20.94 -9.12
N MET A 95 11.63 -20.62 -10.37
CA MET A 95 10.28 -20.58 -10.92
C MET A 95 10.17 -21.55 -12.11
N LYS A 96 9.01 -22.15 -12.25
CA LYS A 96 8.66 -22.88 -13.47
C LYS A 96 8.34 -21.90 -14.61
N ASP A 97 8.48 -22.35 -15.86
CA ASP A 97 8.19 -21.51 -17.03
C ASP A 97 6.74 -21.01 -17.02
N GLU A 98 5.78 -21.85 -16.63
CA GLU A 98 4.36 -21.48 -16.53
C GLU A 98 4.12 -20.45 -15.42
N GLU A 99 4.83 -20.54 -14.30
CA GLU A 99 4.74 -19.59 -13.19
C GLU A 99 5.29 -18.21 -13.61
N MET A 100 6.42 -18.19 -14.32
CA MET A 100 6.99 -16.96 -14.88
C MET A 100 6.04 -16.31 -15.87
N ALA A 101 5.47 -17.08 -16.80
CA ALA A 101 4.52 -16.58 -17.78
C ALA A 101 3.25 -16.02 -17.11
N ALA A 102 2.71 -16.71 -16.10
CA ALA A 102 1.56 -16.26 -15.34
C ALA A 102 1.85 -14.96 -14.56
N LEU A 103 3.04 -14.85 -13.97
CA LEU A 103 3.47 -13.68 -13.24
C LEU A 103 3.62 -12.44 -14.16
N VAL A 104 4.25 -12.62 -15.31
CA VAL A 104 4.38 -11.57 -16.33
C VAL A 104 3.01 -11.13 -16.85
N ALA A 105 2.09 -12.07 -17.11
CA ALA A 105 0.72 -11.77 -17.53
C ALA A 105 -0.06 -11.01 -16.45
N ALA A 106 0.06 -11.41 -15.19
CA ALA A 106 -0.58 -10.72 -14.06
C ALA A 106 -0.11 -9.27 -13.89
N MET A 107 1.12 -8.98 -14.30
CA MET A 107 1.72 -7.65 -14.28
C MET A 107 1.46 -6.84 -15.57
N ASP A 108 0.70 -7.36 -16.52
CA ASP A 108 0.55 -6.79 -17.88
C ASP A 108 1.91 -6.54 -18.56
N GLY A 109 2.89 -7.37 -18.25
CA GLY A 109 4.26 -7.23 -18.76
C GLY A 109 4.36 -7.50 -20.24
N LYS A 110 5.08 -6.62 -20.94
CA LYS A 110 5.34 -6.67 -22.38
C LYS A 110 6.84 -6.67 -22.65
N PRO A 111 7.29 -7.14 -23.83
CA PRO A 111 8.68 -6.96 -24.22
C PRO A 111 9.16 -5.51 -24.03
N GLY A 112 10.30 -5.34 -23.37
CA GLY A 112 10.86 -4.04 -23.03
C GLY A 112 10.48 -3.49 -21.67
N ASP A 113 9.65 -4.19 -20.89
CA ASP A 113 9.24 -3.75 -19.55
C ASP A 113 10.17 -4.27 -18.44
N LEU A 114 10.18 -3.56 -17.31
CA LEU A 114 10.83 -3.96 -16.07
C LEU A 114 9.79 -4.14 -14.98
N LEU A 115 9.65 -5.36 -14.47
CA LEU A 115 8.76 -5.71 -13.37
C LEU A 115 9.56 -5.77 -12.08
N LEU A 116 9.09 -5.09 -11.04
CA LEU A 116 9.72 -5.02 -9.73
C LEU A 116 8.77 -5.54 -8.67
N PHE A 117 9.25 -6.41 -7.77
CA PHE A 117 8.43 -7.07 -6.77
C PHE A 117 8.99 -6.88 -5.37
N ALA A 118 8.10 -6.63 -4.42
CA ALA A 118 8.37 -6.68 -2.99
C ALA A 118 7.54 -7.78 -2.33
N ALA A 119 8.13 -8.47 -1.37
CA ALA A 119 7.51 -9.56 -0.64
C ALA A 119 7.85 -9.44 0.85
N ASP A 120 6.88 -9.10 1.65
CA ASP A 120 6.99 -8.91 3.11
C ASP A 120 5.57 -8.73 3.70
N ARG A 121 5.47 -8.31 4.96
CA ARG A 121 4.23 -7.83 5.56
C ARG A 121 3.67 -6.66 4.74
N ASP A 122 2.36 -6.57 4.63
CA ASP A 122 1.67 -5.58 3.77
C ASP A 122 2.17 -4.14 3.99
N LYS A 123 2.36 -3.73 5.24
CA LYS A 123 2.88 -2.40 5.55
C LYS A 123 4.23 -2.13 4.87
N VAL A 124 5.17 -3.06 4.97
CA VAL A 124 6.50 -2.93 4.33
C VAL A 124 6.36 -2.90 2.81
N VAL A 125 5.54 -3.79 2.24
CA VAL A 125 5.31 -3.86 0.79
C VAL A 125 4.74 -2.54 0.26
N PHE A 126 3.76 -1.96 0.94
CA PHE A 126 3.19 -0.66 0.58
C PHE A 126 4.20 0.48 0.69
N ASP A 127 4.94 0.57 1.79
CA ASP A 127 5.96 1.59 1.98
C ASP A 127 7.05 1.50 0.90
N VAL A 128 7.51 0.29 0.59
CA VAL A 128 8.54 0.05 -0.42
C VAL A 128 8.04 0.41 -1.81
N LEU A 129 6.93 -0.18 -2.26
CA LEU A 129 6.44 0.00 -3.63
C LEU A 129 5.85 1.39 -3.87
N GLY A 130 5.19 1.97 -2.87
CA GLY A 130 4.67 3.33 -2.96
C GLY A 130 5.78 4.37 -3.16
N ASN A 131 6.87 4.26 -2.42
CA ASN A 131 8.03 5.14 -2.60
C ASN A 131 8.82 4.83 -3.87
N LEU A 132 9.00 3.56 -4.21
CA LEU A 132 9.69 3.15 -5.44
C LEU A 132 8.96 3.63 -6.68
N ARG A 133 7.63 3.60 -6.69
CA ARG A 133 6.76 4.14 -7.72
C ARG A 133 7.03 5.64 -7.96
N LEU A 134 7.10 6.43 -6.89
CA LEU A 134 7.40 7.86 -6.96
C LEU A 134 8.84 8.14 -7.44
N GLU A 135 9.81 7.38 -6.95
CA GLU A 135 11.21 7.53 -7.38
C GLU A 135 11.39 7.23 -8.87
N LEU A 136 10.77 6.17 -9.36
CA LEU A 136 10.78 5.84 -10.79
C LEU A 136 10.09 6.93 -11.61
N ALA A 137 8.94 7.44 -11.15
CA ALA A 137 8.25 8.53 -11.84
C ALA A 137 9.10 9.80 -11.93
N ARG A 138 9.85 10.10 -10.86
CA ARG A 138 10.81 11.23 -10.85
C ARG A 138 11.95 11.00 -11.85
N GLN A 139 12.55 9.82 -11.85
CA GLN A 139 13.64 9.48 -12.76
C GLN A 139 13.21 9.49 -14.24
N LEU A 140 11.96 9.11 -14.52
CA LEU A 140 11.39 9.03 -15.86
C LEU A 140 10.70 10.33 -16.32
N ASP A 141 10.78 11.39 -15.54
CA ASP A 141 10.13 12.68 -15.80
C ASP A 141 8.61 12.56 -16.04
N LEU A 142 7.93 11.71 -15.26
CA LEU A 142 6.48 11.51 -15.34
C LEU A 142 5.69 12.52 -14.50
N LEU A 143 6.35 13.23 -13.59
CA LEU A 143 5.74 14.19 -12.67
C LEU A 143 5.63 15.57 -13.30
N LYS A 144 4.77 15.72 -14.31
CA LYS A 144 4.62 16.98 -15.04
C LYS A 144 4.07 18.08 -14.13
N LYS A 145 4.72 19.25 -14.13
CA LYS A 145 4.38 20.37 -13.24
C LYS A 145 3.02 21.00 -13.56
N ASP A 146 2.62 20.94 -14.82
CA ASP A 146 1.37 21.54 -15.31
C ASP A 146 0.20 20.56 -15.32
N ASP A 147 0.37 19.34 -14.79
CA ASP A 147 -0.67 18.34 -14.63
C ASP A 147 -1.17 18.31 -13.17
N PHE A 148 -2.43 18.65 -12.95
CA PHE A 148 -3.05 18.76 -11.63
C PHE A 148 -4.09 17.66 -11.47
N LYS A 149 -3.80 16.65 -10.66
CA LYS A 149 -4.69 15.53 -10.37
C LYS A 149 -5.18 15.62 -8.92
N PHE A 150 -6.45 16.00 -8.78
CA PHE A 150 -7.12 16.02 -7.50
C PHE A 150 -7.74 14.67 -7.17
N LEU A 151 -7.74 14.34 -5.90
CA LEU A 151 -8.33 13.13 -5.36
C LEU A 151 -9.01 13.44 -4.03
N TRP A 152 -10.26 13.00 -3.87
CA TRP A 152 -10.90 12.91 -2.58
C TRP A 152 -10.60 11.54 -1.96
N VAL A 153 -10.06 11.55 -0.75
CA VAL A 153 -9.86 10.35 0.06
C VAL A 153 -10.95 10.33 1.10
N THR A 154 -11.69 9.24 1.16
CA THR A 154 -12.81 9.02 2.06
C THR A 154 -12.73 7.64 2.69
N GLU A 155 -13.65 7.34 3.60
CA GLU A 155 -13.75 6.02 4.22
C GLU A 155 -12.49 5.58 4.96
N PHE A 156 -11.83 6.52 5.64
CA PHE A 156 -10.71 6.19 6.51
C PHE A 156 -11.15 5.22 7.61
N PRO A 157 -10.28 4.30 8.04
CA PRO A 157 -10.51 3.58 9.29
C PRO A 157 -10.70 4.58 10.43
N LEU A 158 -11.69 4.34 11.29
CA LEU A 158 -11.92 5.17 12.47
C LEU A 158 -10.84 4.92 13.52
N LEU A 159 -10.46 3.66 13.66
CA LEU A 159 -9.55 3.14 14.67
C LEU A 159 -8.49 2.27 14.01
N GLU A 160 -7.31 2.24 14.57
CA GLU A 160 -6.25 1.29 14.24
C GLU A 160 -5.75 0.60 15.51
N TYR A 161 -5.32 -0.66 15.38
CA TYR A 161 -4.73 -1.38 16.49
C TYR A 161 -3.25 -1.02 16.62
N SER A 162 -2.88 -0.46 17.76
CA SER A 162 -1.50 -0.18 18.10
C SER A 162 -0.87 -1.39 18.80
N GLU A 163 0.10 -2.04 18.16
CA GLU A 163 0.86 -3.13 18.77
C GLU A 163 1.65 -2.64 19.98
N GLU A 164 2.15 -1.39 19.94
CA GLU A 164 2.92 -0.77 21.02
C GLU A 164 2.04 -0.54 22.28
N GLU A 165 0.82 -0.05 22.07
CA GLU A 165 -0.11 0.20 23.18
C GLU A 165 -0.99 -1.00 23.53
N GLY A 166 -1.03 -2.04 22.69
CA GLY A 166 -1.85 -3.23 22.86
C GLY A 166 -3.36 -2.96 22.83
N ARG A 167 -3.79 -1.88 22.18
CA ARG A 167 -5.18 -1.44 22.11
C ARG A 167 -5.51 -0.70 20.82
N PHE A 168 -6.79 -0.47 20.58
CA PHE A 168 -7.22 0.44 19.51
C PHE A 168 -6.94 1.90 19.89
N VAL A 169 -6.47 2.66 18.91
CA VAL A 169 -6.25 4.10 18.99
C VAL A 169 -7.02 4.80 17.87
N ALA A 170 -7.39 6.06 18.11
CA ALA A 170 -8.06 6.85 17.08
C ALA A 170 -7.07 7.19 15.96
N MET A 171 -7.46 6.93 14.72
CA MET A 171 -6.59 7.20 13.57
C MET A 171 -6.44 8.71 13.30
N HIS A 172 -7.51 9.48 13.50
CA HIS A 172 -7.50 10.94 13.34
C HIS A 172 -7.76 11.65 14.67
N HIS A 173 -8.98 11.57 15.17
CA HIS A 173 -9.38 12.23 16.42
C HIS A 173 -10.45 11.41 17.13
N PRO A 174 -10.39 11.27 18.47
CA PRO A 174 -11.35 10.45 19.23
C PRO A 174 -12.80 10.94 19.13
N PHE A 175 -13.04 12.15 18.69
CA PHE A 175 -14.40 12.70 18.48
C PHE A 175 -14.84 12.66 17.01
N THR A 176 -14.16 11.88 16.16
CA THR A 176 -14.59 11.70 14.78
C THR A 176 -15.79 10.75 14.74
N MET A 177 -16.84 11.19 14.01
CA MET A 177 -18.06 10.41 13.85
C MET A 177 -17.80 9.16 12.98
N PRO A 178 -18.18 7.96 13.44
CA PRO A 178 -18.20 6.77 12.60
C PRO A 178 -19.26 6.88 11.49
N MET A 179 -19.10 6.12 10.42
CA MET A 179 -20.14 5.90 9.43
C MET A 179 -21.37 5.26 10.07
N ASP A 180 -22.56 5.70 9.73
CA ASP A 180 -23.78 5.25 10.36
C ASP A 180 -24.01 3.73 10.17
N GLU A 181 -23.71 3.22 9.00
CA GLU A 181 -23.81 1.80 8.67
C GLU A 181 -22.82 0.91 9.41
N ASP A 182 -21.72 1.49 9.92
CA ASP A 182 -20.66 0.76 10.62
C ASP A 182 -20.82 0.77 12.15
N LEU A 183 -21.77 1.55 12.69
CA LEU A 183 -22.02 1.64 14.14
C LEU A 183 -22.25 0.28 14.80
N GLN A 184 -22.84 -0.66 14.07
CA GLN A 184 -23.09 -2.03 14.54
C GLN A 184 -21.80 -2.83 14.85
N TYR A 185 -20.66 -2.41 14.31
CA TYR A 185 -19.36 -3.11 14.46
C TYR A 185 -18.50 -2.53 15.58
N ILE A 186 -18.89 -1.41 16.18
CA ILE A 186 -18.05 -0.67 17.15
C ILE A 186 -17.63 -1.54 18.33
N ASP A 187 -18.52 -2.42 18.82
CA ASP A 187 -18.29 -3.30 19.94
C ASP A 187 -17.70 -4.66 19.54
N SER A 188 -17.98 -5.14 18.33
CA SER A 188 -17.62 -6.49 17.88
C SER A 188 -16.38 -6.55 17.00
N ASP A 189 -16.16 -5.53 16.18
CA ASP A 189 -15.03 -5.43 15.23
C ASP A 189 -14.66 -3.95 14.98
N PRO A 190 -14.09 -3.28 16.01
CA PRO A 190 -13.80 -1.84 15.93
C PRO A 190 -12.83 -1.47 14.81
N GLY A 191 -11.95 -2.38 14.39
CA GLY A 191 -11.02 -2.16 13.27
C GLY A 191 -11.70 -2.05 11.90
N ARG A 192 -12.96 -2.50 11.78
CA ARG A 192 -13.75 -2.42 10.56
C ARG A 192 -14.48 -1.09 10.41
N VAL A 193 -14.65 -0.35 11.49
CA VAL A 193 -15.45 0.90 11.50
C VAL A 193 -14.74 2.00 10.73
N ARG A 194 -15.44 2.59 9.76
CA ARG A 194 -14.96 3.71 8.96
C ARG A 194 -15.38 5.04 9.59
N ALA A 195 -14.55 6.06 9.38
CA ALA A 195 -14.76 7.43 9.84
C ALA A 195 -15.52 8.27 8.81
N LYS A 196 -16.37 9.19 9.26
CA LYS A 196 -16.87 10.31 8.45
C LYS A 196 -15.80 11.39 8.37
N ALA A 197 -14.72 11.07 7.67
CA ALA A 197 -13.57 11.95 7.44
C ALA A 197 -13.22 11.95 5.95
N TYR A 198 -12.59 13.02 5.51
CA TYR A 198 -12.17 13.18 4.13
C TYR A 198 -10.92 14.04 4.04
N ASP A 199 -10.08 13.74 3.05
CA ASP A 199 -8.96 14.58 2.65
C ASP A 199 -9.08 14.92 1.16
N ILE A 200 -8.61 16.10 0.80
CA ILE A 200 -8.36 16.46 -0.59
C ILE A 200 -6.87 16.40 -0.85
N VAL A 201 -6.49 15.62 -1.84
CA VAL A 201 -5.10 15.39 -2.23
C VAL A 201 -4.87 15.95 -3.62
N LEU A 202 -3.77 16.65 -3.82
CA LEU A 202 -3.30 17.13 -5.10
C LEU A 202 -1.88 16.61 -5.34
N ASN A 203 -1.69 15.82 -6.40
CA ASN A 203 -0.38 15.35 -6.82
C ASN A 203 0.46 14.72 -5.68
N GLY A 204 -0.18 13.92 -4.85
CA GLY A 204 0.49 13.26 -3.72
C GLY A 204 0.62 14.11 -2.45
N VAL A 205 0.07 15.31 -2.42
CA VAL A 205 0.10 16.21 -1.26
C VAL A 205 -1.30 16.46 -0.74
N GLU A 206 -1.51 16.26 0.56
CA GLU A 206 -2.74 16.64 1.24
C GLU A 206 -2.86 18.18 1.26
N MET A 207 -3.92 18.67 0.64
CA MET A 207 -4.23 20.11 0.60
C MET A 207 -5.09 20.54 1.77
N GLY A 208 -5.82 19.64 2.35
CA GLY A 208 -6.66 19.84 3.51
C GLY A 208 -7.59 18.66 3.73
N GLY A 209 -8.21 18.63 4.89
CA GLY A 209 -9.15 17.56 5.24
C GLY A 209 -10.13 18.02 6.30
N GLY A 210 -11.10 17.18 6.59
CA GLY A 210 -12.10 17.43 7.60
C GLY A 210 -12.79 16.17 8.08
N SER A 211 -13.53 16.31 9.18
CA SER A 211 -14.34 15.24 9.71
C SER A 211 -15.62 15.76 10.35
N VAL A 212 -16.64 14.92 10.33
CA VAL A 212 -17.84 15.15 11.14
C VAL A 212 -17.51 14.75 12.57
N ARG A 213 -17.86 15.63 13.53
CA ARG A 213 -17.66 15.35 14.96
C ARG A 213 -18.86 14.62 15.54
N ILE A 214 -18.62 13.76 16.53
CA ILE A 214 -19.66 13.10 17.29
C ILE A 214 -20.46 14.15 18.05
N HIS A 215 -21.78 14.12 17.90
CA HIS A 215 -22.74 14.99 18.59
C HIS A 215 -23.77 14.20 19.40
N GLN A 216 -23.63 12.89 19.44
CA GLN A 216 -24.49 11.95 20.16
C GLN A 216 -23.70 11.35 21.33
N ALA A 217 -24.22 11.54 22.56
CA ALA A 217 -23.52 11.16 23.79
C ALA A 217 -23.33 9.63 23.93
N ASP A 218 -24.27 8.85 23.42
CA ASP A 218 -24.20 7.38 23.42
C ASP A 218 -23.07 6.87 22.52
N ILE A 219 -22.91 7.44 21.34
CA ILE A 219 -21.81 7.09 20.42
C ILE A 219 -20.47 7.52 21.00
N GLN A 220 -20.42 8.73 21.63
CA GLN A 220 -19.19 9.20 22.27
C GLN A 220 -18.77 8.30 23.43
N SER A 221 -19.72 7.83 24.24
CA SER A 221 -19.45 6.91 25.33
C SER A 221 -18.87 5.58 24.83
N LYS A 222 -19.44 5.01 23.78
CA LYS A 222 -18.91 3.79 23.13
C LYS A 222 -17.49 4.00 22.58
N MET A 223 -17.22 5.12 21.97
CA MET A 223 -15.88 5.45 21.47
C MET A 223 -14.86 5.50 22.62
N PHE A 224 -15.21 6.11 23.74
CA PHE A 224 -14.34 6.15 24.90
C PHE A 224 -14.08 4.75 25.48
N GLU A 225 -15.08 3.89 25.54
CA GLU A 225 -14.93 2.50 25.98
C GLU A 225 -13.94 1.73 25.10
N VAL A 226 -14.10 1.81 23.78
CA VAL A 226 -13.22 1.12 22.81
C VAL A 226 -11.78 1.65 22.86
N LEU A 227 -11.62 2.95 23.11
CA LEU A 227 -10.32 3.61 23.28
C LEU A 227 -9.70 3.37 24.67
N GLY A 228 -10.42 2.70 25.59
CA GLY A 228 -9.94 2.39 26.94
C GLY A 228 -9.89 3.60 27.87
N PHE A 229 -10.71 4.63 27.62
CA PHE A 229 -10.89 5.73 28.57
C PHE A 229 -11.73 5.27 29.76
N THR A 230 -11.29 5.59 30.97
CA THR A 230 -12.12 5.41 32.14
C THR A 230 -13.21 6.48 32.21
N PRO A 231 -14.38 6.21 32.84
CA PRO A 231 -15.46 7.18 32.98
C PRO A 231 -15.01 8.51 33.63
N GLU A 232 -14.01 8.47 34.50
CA GLU A 232 -13.44 9.63 35.17
C GLU A 232 -12.67 10.51 34.20
N ARG A 233 -11.85 9.92 33.29
CA ARG A 233 -11.12 10.65 32.23
C ARG A 233 -12.02 11.17 31.12
N ALA A 234 -13.14 10.52 30.87
CA ALA A 234 -14.12 10.94 29.87
C ALA A 234 -14.87 12.20 30.27
N ASN A 235 -15.03 12.47 31.57
CA ASN A 235 -15.71 13.66 32.11
C ASN A 235 -14.81 14.91 32.19
N ASP A 236 -13.50 14.75 32.07
CA ASP A 236 -12.52 15.85 32.17
C ASP A 236 -12.17 16.49 30.82
N GLN A 237 -12.78 16.03 29.70
CA GLN A 237 -12.62 16.54 28.34
C GLN A 237 -13.95 17.01 27.74
#